data_351a52c0f5652d2150866888e5a0a2a7
#
_entry.id   351a52c0f5652d2150866888e5a0a2a7
#
_cell.length_a   1.000
_cell.length_b   1.000
_cell.length_c   1.000
_cell.angle_alpha   90.00
_cell.angle_beta   90.00
_cell.angle_gamma   90.00
#
_symmetry.space_group_name_H-M   'P 1'
#
loop_
_entity.id
_entity.type
_entity.pdbx_description
1 polymer ?
#
loop_
_entity_poly.entity_id
_entity_poly.type
_entity_poly.pdbx_seq_one_letter_code
_entity_poly.pdbx_strand_id
1 'polypeptide(L)'
;GYGSVVKMSGKRRKPYMVRKTIGWHLDETKGRQIQDFQIIGYAETRAEGLKMLAEYNQNPYDVNVAKVTFSEVYERWSKYKYPIISDSNAKGYTASYKVCGILYDKPFREIKLCDLQLVVDTCGKNYPTLKKLKGLFNQVYEYAMKNDICNKDYSQYVDLTGYRNKNPNKRDRNIFSKNELATLWAHKQAELPLKV
;
A
#
# COMPACT_ATOMS: atom_id res chain seq x y z
N GLY A 1 -5.70 31.07 -0.46
CA GLY A 1 -6.69 31.35 0.62
C GLY A 1 -6.94 30.12 1.49
N TYR A 2 -7.55 30.33 2.66
CA TYR A 2 -7.83 29.22 3.60
C TYR A 2 -8.83 28.19 3.04
N GLY A 3 -9.73 28.62 2.15
CA GLY A 3 -10.81 27.83 1.60
C GLY A 3 -12.18 28.27 2.11
N SER A 4 -13.24 27.59 1.69
CA SER A 4 -14.61 27.93 2.06
C SER A 4 -15.51 26.69 2.15
N VAL A 5 -16.54 26.79 3.00
CA VAL A 5 -17.62 25.81 3.12
C VAL A 5 -18.90 26.47 2.63
N VAL A 6 -19.43 25.97 1.52
CA VAL A 6 -20.57 26.55 0.80
C VAL A 6 -21.75 25.60 0.86
N LYS A 7 -22.93 26.10 1.27
CA LYS A 7 -24.17 25.32 1.21
C LYS A 7 -24.68 25.26 -0.23
N MET A 8 -24.87 24.05 -0.72
CA MET A 8 -25.42 23.79 -2.06
C MET A 8 -26.96 23.77 -2.03
N SER A 9 -27.58 24.16 -3.13
CA SER A 9 -29.03 24.10 -3.29
C SER A 9 -29.53 22.66 -3.50
N GLY A 10 -30.80 22.43 -3.20
CA GLY A 10 -31.49 21.16 -3.39
C GLY A 10 -31.44 20.24 -2.15
N LYS A 11 -32.24 19.16 -2.18
CA LYS A 11 -32.29 18.14 -1.12
C LYS A 11 -31.13 17.16 -1.28
N ARG A 12 -30.03 17.40 -0.57
CA ARG A 12 -28.81 16.57 -0.60
C ARG A 12 -28.54 16.02 0.79
N ARG A 13 -28.07 14.76 0.87
CA ARG A 13 -27.62 14.16 2.13
C ARG A 13 -26.44 14.91 2.75
N LYS A 14 -25.52 15.40 1.91
CA LYS A 14 -24.36 16.21 2.31
C LYS A 14 -24.41 17.57 1.58
N PRO A 15 -25.11 18.56 2.13
CA PRO A 15 -25.36 19.80 1.42
C PRO A 15 -24.20 20.80 1.48
N TYR A 16 -23.19 20.59 2.32
CA TYR A 16 -22.07 21.52 2.46
C TYR A 16 -20.86 21.04 1.65
N MET A 17 -20.50 21.82 0.63
CA MET A 17 -19.30 21.60 -0.18
C MET A 17 -18.11 22.33 0.44
N VAL A 18 -17.03 21.59 0.70
CA VAL A 18 -15.76 22.13 1.22
C VAL A 18 -14.81 22.29 0.04
N ARG A 19 -14.32 23.51 -0.19
CA ARG A 19 -13.46 23.83 -1.33
C ARG A 19 -12.33 24.78 -0.98
N LYS A 20 -11.24 24.71 -1.73
CA LYS A 20 -10.09 25.62 -1.66
C LYS A 20 -9.81 26.20 -3.04
N THR A 21 -9.52 27.51 -3.10
CA THR A 21 -9.09 28.15 -4.35
C THR A 21 -7.69 27.70 -4.69
N ILE A 22 -7.50 27.25 -5.94
CA ILE A 22 -6.21 26.83 -6.49
C ILE A 22 -5.66 27.80 -7.53
N GLY A 23 -6.55 28.61 -8.14
CA GLY A 23 -6.14 29.58 -9.16
C GLY A 23 -7.28 30.49 -9.58
N TRP A 24 -7.01 31.28 -10.61
CA TRP A 24 -7.95 32.15 -11.28
C TRP A 24 -7.67 32.09 -12.76
N HIS A 25 -8.69 32.03 -13.60
CA HIS A 25 -8.58 32.17 -15.05
C HIS A 25 -9.53 33.24 -15.57
N LEU A 26 -9.21 33.79 -16.74
CA LEU A 26 -10.06 34.76 -17.42
C LEU A 26 -11.08 34.00 -18.27
N ASP A 27 -12.38 34.21 -18.02
CA ASP A 27 -13.45 33.76 -18.93
C ASP A 27 -13.58 34.79 -20.05
N GLU A 28 -13.04 34.47 -21.22
CA GLU A 28 -13.03 35.35 -22.40
C GLU A 28 -14.44 35.68 -22.87
N THR A 29 -15.43 34.78 -22.62
CA THR A 29 -16.83 35.01 -23.04
C THR A 29 -17.55 36.02 -22.17
N LYS A 30 -17.18 36.14 -20.91
CA LYS A 30 -17.81 37.02 -19.93
C LYS A 30 -16.93 38.18 -19.47
N GLY A 31 -15.67 38.25 -19.97
CA GLY A 31 -14.72 39.30 -19.63
C GLY A 31 -14.41 39.44 -18.14
N ARG A 32 -14.54 38.36 -17.38
CA ARG A 32 -14.31 38.36 -15.91
C ARG A 32 -13.43 37.23 -15.47
N GLN A 33 -12.70 37.47 -14.38
CA GLN A 33 -11.93 36.42 -13.72
C GLN A 33 -12.85 35.44 -13.01
N ILE A 34 -12.67 34.13 -13.28
CA ILE A 34 -13.35 33.04 -12.59
C ILE A 34 -12.34 32.33 -11.69
N GLN A 35 -12.83 32.00 -10.51
CA GLN A 35 -12.06 31.33 -9.48
C GLN A 35 -12.04 29.83 -9.75
N ASP A 36 -10.84 29.24 -9.88
CA ASP A 36 -10.65 27.80 -9.90
C ASP A 36 -10.56 27.27 -8.47
N PHE A 37 -11.29 26.21 -8.19
CA PHE A 37 -11.28 25.61 -6.87
C PHE A 37 -11.20 24.11 -6.92
N GLN A 38 -10.46 23.56 -5.98
CA GLN A 38 -10.42 22.14 -5.68
C GLN A 38 -11.50 21.82 -4.63
N ILE A 39 -12.34 20.81 -4.92
CA ILE A 39 -13.32 20.31 -3.95
C ILE A 39 -12.59 19.33 -3.03
N ILE A 40 -12.58 19.63 -1.73
CA ILE A 40 -11.98 18.80 -0.69
C ILE A 40 -12.94 17.66 -0.31
N GLY A 41 -14.24 17.97 -0.22
CA GLY A 41 -15.27 17.00 0.10
C GLY A 41 -16.64 17.61 0.32
N TYR A 42 -17.57 16.81 0.84
CA TYR A 42 -18.93 17.20 1.18
C TYR A 42 -19.25 16.77 2.61
N ALA A 43 -19.92 17.64 3.36
CA ALA A 43 -20.30 17.44 4.76
C ALA A 43 -21.80 17.53 4.96
N GLU A 44 -22.32 16.90 6.01
CA GLU A 44 -23.74 16.97 6.40
C GLU A 44 -24.04 18.29 7.12
N THR A 45 -23.07 18.79 7.90
CA THR A 45 -23.18 20.05 8.63
C THR A 45 -22.05 21.02 8.26
N ARG A 46 -22.30 22.31 8.49
CA ARG A 46 -21.26 23.33 8.30
C ARG A 46 -20.07 23.15 9.24
N ALA A 47 -20.31 22.69 10.47
CA ALA A 47 -19.26 22.46 11.47
C ALA A 47 -18.33 21.33 11.02
N GLU A 48 -18.89 20.23 10.52
CA GLU A 48 -18.12 19.12 9.92
C GLU A 48 -17.29 19.59 8.72
N GLY A 49 -17.89 20.42 7.85
CA GLY A 49 -17.18 21.00 6.71
C GLY A 49 -16.00 21.90 7.12
N LEU A 50 -16.16 22.69 8.18
CA LEU A 50 -15.06 23.51 8.72
C LEU A 50 -13.96 22.65 9.33
N LYS A 51 -14.31 21.55 10.02
CA LYS A 51 -13.34 20.60 10.54
C LYS A 51 -12.54 19.95 9.41
N MET A 52 -13.20 19.47 8.37
CA MET A 52 -12.53 18.92 7.16
C MET A 52 -11.60 19.95 6.53
N LEU A 53 -12.01 21.22 6.45
CA LEU A 53 -11.18 22.27 5.89
C LEU A 53 -9.95 22.56 6.75
N ALA A 54 -10.09 22.54 8.08
CA ALA A 54 -8.99 22.71 9.02
C ALA A 54 -7.99 21.56 8.92
N GLU A 55 -8.46 20.33 8.91
CA GLU A 55 -7.64 19.13 8.72
C GLU A 55 -6.87 19.16 7.40
N TYR A 56 -7.56 19.57 6.31
CA TYR A 56 -6.92 19.75 5.01
C TYR A 56 -5.81 20.82 5.04
N ASN A 57 -6.03 21.94 5.72
CA ASN A 57 -5.04 23.02 5.78
C ASN A 57 -3.85 22.69 6.71
N GLN A 58 -4.04 21.82 7.71
CA GLN A 58 -2.94 21.30 8.53
C GLN A 58 -2.06 20.31 7.74
N ASN A 59 -2.68 19.49 6.91
CA ASN A 59 -2.00 18.52 6.03
C ASN A 59 -2.60 18.60 4.62
N PRO A 60 -2.19 19.58 3.78
CA PRO A 60 -2.68 19.71 2.42
C PRO A 60 -2.34 18.45 1.62
N TYR A 61 -3.34 17.77 1.14
CA TYR A 61 -3.19 16.60 0.28
C TYR A 61 -4.02 16.76 -0.99
N ASP A 62 -3.58 16.14 -2.07
CA ASP A 62 -4.42 16.00 -3.25
C ASP A 62 -5.60 15.09 -2.91
N VAL A 63 -6.82 15.58 -3.14
CA VAL A 63 -8.06 14.83 -2.89
C VAL A 63 -8.11 13.55 -3.72
N ASN A 64 -7.48 13.53 -4.90
CA ASN A 64 -7.35 12.34 -5.72
C ASN A 64 -6.43 11.32 -5.07
N VAL A 65 -5.35 11.77 -4.42
CA VAL A 65 -4.42 10.90 -3.68
C VAL A 65 -5.07 10.33 -2.42
N ALA A 66 -6.00 11.05 -1.78
CA ALA A 66 -6.71 10.56 -0.61
C ALA A 66 -7.61 9.33 -0.89
N LYS A 67 -8.03 9.15 -2.15
CA LYS A 67 -8.88 8.03 -2.59
C LYS A 67 -8.10 6.85 -3.15
N VAL A 68 -6.79 6.99 -3.33
CA VAL A 68 -5.95 5.92 -3.90
C VAL A 68 -6.01 4.69 -3.00
N THR A 69 -6.40 3.55 -3.58
CA THR A 69 -6.55 2.29 -2.86
C THR A 69 -5.22 1.55 -2.70
N PHE A 70 -5.19 0.54 -1.83
CA PHE A 70 -4.02 -0.33 -1.66
C PHE A 70 -3.64 -1.01 -2.98
N SER A 71 -4.61 -1.49 -3.75
CA SER A 71 -4.37 -2.13 -5.05
C SER A 71 -3.73 -1.18 -6.05
N GLU A 72 -4.22 0.06 -6.15
CA GLU A 72 -3.64 1.08 -7.04
C GLU A 72 -2.21 1.45 -6.66
N VAL A 73 -1.92 1.59 -5.35
CA VAL A 73 -0.54 1.83 -4.88
C VAL A 73 0.37 0.66 -5.22
N TYR A 74 -0.09 -0.57 -4.99
CA TYR A 74 0.66 -1.77 -5.37
C TYR A 74 0.93 -1.84 -6.86
N GLU A 75 -0.04 -1.55 -7.71
CA GLU A 75 0.15 -1.56 -9.18
C GLU A 75 1.18 -0.53 -9.62
N ARG A 76 1.11 0.70 -9.11
CA ARG A 76 2.08 1.77 -9.40
C ARG A 76 3.48 1.35 -8.92
N TRP A 77 3.59 0.83 -7.70
CA TRP A 77 4.84 0.32 -7.15
C TRP A 77 5.40 -0.85 -7.95
N SER A 78 4.58 -1.82 -8.31
CA SER A 78 5.03 -3.01 -9.05
C SER A 78 5.52 -2.67 -10.45
N LYS A 79 4.86 -1.76 -11.17
CA LYS A 79 5.33 -1.25 -12.48
C LYS A 79 6.71 -0.62 -12.39
N TYR A 80 7.00 0.08 -11.30
CA TYR A 80 8.30 0.68 -11.06
C TYR A 80 9.34 -0.36 -10.60
N LYS A 81 8.96 -1.27 -9.69
CA LYS A 81 9.91 -2.16 -9.01
C LYS A 81 10.27 -3.41 -9.79
N TYR A 82 9.32 -4.04 -10.48
CA TYR A 82 9.52 -5.33 -11.12
C TYR A 82 10.60 -5.34 -12.21
N PRO A 83 10.75 -4.30 -13.04
CA PRO A 83 11.82 -4.26 -14.05
C PRO A 83 13.26 -4.27 -13.47
N ILE A 84 13.43 -3.95 -12.19
CA ILE A 84 14.75 -3.80 -11.54
C ILE A 84 15.05 -4.91 -10.53
N ILE A 85 14.19 -5.90 -10.40
CA ILE A 85 14.39 -7.05 -9.50
C ILE A 85 14.34 -8.37 -10.27
N SER A 86 14.82 -9.46 -9.67
CA SER A 86 14.73 -10.78 -10.28
C SER A 86 13.27 -11.28 -10.35
N ASP A 87 12.96 -12.11 -11.36
CA ASP A 87 11.64 -12.73 -11.53
C ASP A 87 11.20 -13.53 -10.30
N SER A 88 12.13 -14.18 -9.62
CA SER A 88 11.85 -14.91 -8.38
C SER A 88 11.34 -14.00 -7.27
N ASN A 89 11.93 -12.81 -7.13
CA ASN A 89 11.47 -11.80 -6.17
C ASN A 89 10.12 -11.22 -6.57
N ALA A 90 9.91 -10.90 -7.85
CA ALA A 90 8.65 -10.41 -8.37
C ALA A 90 7.51 -11.41 -8.12
N LYS A 91 7.73 -12.71 -8.42
CA LYS A 91 6.79 -13.80 -8.10
C LYS A 91 6.50 -13.87 -6.60
N GLY A 92 7.52 -13.70 -5.76
CA GLY A 92 7.36 -13.67 -4.30
C GLY A 92 6.49 -12.52 -3.80
N TYR A 93 6.67 -11.32 -4.34
CA TYR A 93 5.82 -10.16 -4.02
C TYR A 93 4.40 -10.32 -4.53
N THR A 94 4.21 -10.85 -5.75
CA THR A 94 2.89 -11.15 -6.29
C THR A 94 2.14 -12.17 -5.43
N ALA A 95 2.83 -13.21 -4.95
CA ALA A 95 2.23 -14.20 -4.04
C ALA A 95 1.85 -13.57 -2.68
N SER A 96 2.68 -12.66 -2.17
CA SER A 96 2.37 -11.90 -0.95
C SER A 96 1.20 -10.95 -1.14
N TYR A 97 1.10 -10.27 -2.29
CA TYR A 97 -0.03 -9.40 -2.61
C TYR A 97 -1.36 -10.17 -2.63
N LYS A 98 -1.39 -11.38 -3.21
CA LYS A 98 -2.61 -12.20 -3.29
C LYS A 98 -3.27 -12.49 -1.93
N VAL A 99 -2.54 -12.47 -0.84
CA VAL A 99 -3.11 -12.67 0.51
C VAL A 99 -3.63 -11.37 1.14
N CYS A 100 -3.43 -10.23 0.49
CA CYS A 100 -3.86 -8.91 0.97
C CYS A 100 -5.28 -8.53 0.54
N GLY A 101 -6.13 -9.49 0.14
CA GLY A 101 -7.46 -9.23 -0.46
C GLY A 101 -8.34 -8.26 0.31
N ILE A 102 -8.30 -8.31 1.64
CA ILE A 102 -9.10 -7.42 2.51
C ILE A 102 -8.65 -5.94 2.46
N LEU A 103 -7.47 -5.65 1.88
CA LEU A 103 -6.93 -4.30 1.74
C LEU A 103 -7.17 -3.69 0.36
N TYR A 104 -7.51 -4.49 -0.66
CA TYR A 104 -7.48 -4.06 -2.06
C TYR A 104 -8.23 -2.74 -2.31
N ASP A 105 -9.47 -2.66 -1.88
CA ASP A 105 -10.34 -1.52 -2.12
C ASP A 105 -10.29 -0.47 -1.01
N LYS A 106 -9.47 -0.71 0.03
CA LYS A 106 -9.34 0.21 1.13
C LYS A 106 -8.46 1.40 0.72
N PRO A 107 -8.89 2.66 0.98
CA PRO A 107 -8.04 3.83 0.76
C PRO A 107 -6.73 3.69 1.53
N PHE A 108 -5.60 3.88 0.86
CA PHE A 108 -4.28 3.61 1.45
C PHE A 108 -4.02 4.40 2.73
N ARG A 109 -4.50 5.63 2.81
CA ARG A 109 -4.39 6.50 3.99
C ARG A 109 -5.18 6.00 5.20
N GLU A 110 -6.22 5.22 4.98
CA GLU A 110 -7.08 4.69 6.04
C GLU A 110 -6.56 3.36 6.60
N ILE A 111 -5.57 2.75 5.96
CA ILE A 111 -4.96 1.51 6.43
C ILE A 111 -4.15 1.80 7.69
N LYS A 112 -4.50 1.08 8.76
CA LYS A 112 -3.84 1.15 10.06
C LYS A 112 -3.03 -0.11 10.34
N LEU A 113 -2.25 -0.09 11.41
CA LEU A 113 -1.50 -1.27 11.86
C LEU A 113 -2.40 -2.49 12.07
N CYS A 114 -3.59 -2.29 12.64
CA CYS A 114 -4.55 -3.38 12.87
C CYS A 114 -4.97 -4.08 11.58
N ASP A 115 -5.11 -3.36 10.48
CA ASP A 115 -5.47 -3.94 9.18
C ASP A 115 -4.34 -4.80 8.62
N LEU A 116 -3.09 -4.30 8.70
CA LEU A 116 -1.90 -5.05 8.28
C LEU A 116 -1.68 -6.30 9.13
N GLN A 117 -1.85 -6.16 10.45
CA GLN A 117 -1.73 -7.27 11.38
C GLN A 117 -2.84 -8.31 11.14
N LEU A 118 -4.06 -7.88 10.85
CA LEU A 118 -5.18 -8.77 10.51
C LEU A 118 -4.87 -9.65 9.30
N VAL A 119 -4.24 -9.07 8.23
CA VAL A 119 -3.79 -9.88 7.08
C VAL A 119 -2.79 -10.94 7.52
N VAL A 120 -1.82 -10.60 8.36
CA VAL A 120 -0.81 -11.54 8.88
C VAL A 120 -1.48 -12.66 9.68
N ASP A 121 -2.42 -12.30 10.56
CA ASP A 121 -3.05 -13.23 11.50
C ASP A 121 -4.04 -14.18 10.80
N THR A 122 -4.68 -13.73 9.72
CA THR A 122 -5.71 -14.51 9.01
C THR A 122 -5.18 -15.31 7.81
N CYS A 123 -4.02 -14.95 7.26
CA CYS A 123 -3.53 -15.60 6.02
C CYS A 123 -3.06 -17.05 6.19
N GLY A 124 -2.88 -17.56 7.41
CA GLY A 124 -2.51 -18.95 7.69
C GLY A 124 -1.14 -19.39 7.11
N LYS A 125 -0.22 -18.46 6.87
CA LYS A 125 1.09 -18.74 6.28
C LYS A 125 2.16 -18.96 7.36
N ASN A 126 3.22 -19.67 6.99
CA ASN A 126 4.37 -19.89 7.85
C ASN A 126 5.27 -18.65 7.97
N TYR A 127 6.12 -18.61 8.99
CA TYR A 127 6.99 -17.47 9.30
C TYR A 127 7.85 -16.96 8.10
N PRO A 128 8.50 -17.79 7.27
CA PRO A 128 9.25 -17.31 6.10
C PRO A 128 8.37 -16.56 5.10
N THR A 129 7.13 -17.02 4.89
CA THR A 129 6.16 -16.36 4.00
C THR A 129 5.67 -15.04 4.61
N LEU A 130 5.40 -15.01 5.92
CA LEU A 130 5.02 -13.80 6.64
C LEU A 130 6.14 -12.74 6.61
N LYS A 131 7.42 -13.15 6.67
CA LYS A 131 8.54 -12.21 6.47
C LYS A 131 8.51 -11.56 5.08
N LYS A 132 8.19 -12.34 4.02
CA LYS A 132 8.04 -11.80 2.66
C LYS A 132 6.85 -10.85 2.57
N LEU A 133 5.73 -11.20 3.21
CA LEU A 133 4.55 -10.33 3.29
C LEU A 133 4.87 -9.01 3.99
N LYS A 134 5.53 -9.04 5.15
CA LYS A 134 6.01 -7.81 5.82
C LYS A 134 6.97 -7.02 4.93
N GLY A 135 7.86 -7.70 4.19
CA GLY A 135 8.74 -7.07 3.21
C GLY A 135 7.96 -6.36 2.10
N LEU A 136 6.86 -6.94 1.62
CA LEU A 136 5.96 -6.26 0.67
C LEU A 136 5.37 -4.99 1.29
N PHE A 137 4.82 -5.07 2.51
CA PHE A 137 4.26 -3.90 3.18
C PHE A 137 5.29 -2.77 3.30
N ASN A 138 6.51 -3.08 3.75
CA ASN A 138 7.59 -2.09 3.86
C ASN A 138 7.88 -1.42 2.51
N GLN A 139 7.98 -2.19 1.43
CA GLN A 139 8.28 -1.65 0.10
C GLN A 139 7.14 -0.77 -0.45
N VAL A 140 5.89 -1.18 -0.25
CA VAL A 140 4.71 -0.42 -0.71
C VAL A 140 4.54 0.86 0.12
N TYR A 141 4.76 0.81 1.43
CA TYR A 141 4.72 2.00 2.29
C TYR A 141 5.88 2.97 1.99
N GLU A 142 7.08 2.46 1.76
CA GLU A 142 8.21 3.29 1.33
C GLU A 142 7.90 4.03 0.03
N TYR A 143 7.31 3.34 -0.94
CA TYR A 143 6.86 3.96 -2.19
C TYR A 143 5.76 5.00 -1.95
N ALA A 144 4.77 4.69 -1.13
CA ALA A 144 3.67 5.59 -0.81
C ALA A 144 4.14 6.86 -0.09
N MET A 145 5.09 6.74 0.83
CA MET A 145 5.72 7.88 1.52
C MET A 145 6.49 8.77 0.54
N LYS A 146 7.29 8.18 -0.37
CA LYS A 146 8.05 8.91 -1.39
C LYS A 146 7.17 9.67 -2.39
N ASN A 147 5.93 9.25 -2.56
CA ASN A 147 4.96 9.86 -3.48
C ASN A 147 3.85 10.64 -2.74
N ASP A 148 4.05 10.99 -1.48
CA ASP A 148 3.10 11.76 -0.65
C ASP A 148 1.68 11.15 -0.54
N ILE A 149 1.57 9.83 -0.82
CA ILE A 149 0.31 9.10 -0.71
C ILE A 149 -0.09 8.91 0.76
N CYS A 150 0.87 8.68 1.65
CA CYS A 150 0.63 8.60 3.10
C CYS A 150 1.73 9.33 3.88
N ASN A 151 1.41 9.72 5.13
CA ASN A 151 2.32 10.47 5.99
C ASN A 151 2.93 9.63 7.11
N LYS A 152 2.49 8.36 7.24
CA LYS A 152 2.95 7.47 8.30
C LYS A 152 3.09 6.05 7.78
N ASP A 153 4.23 5.44 8.10
CA ASP A 153 4.51 4.04 7.80
C ASP A 153 4.11 3.15 8.98
N TYR A 154 3.05 2.36 8.80
CA TYR A 154 2.60 1.37 9.78
C TYR A 154 3.24 0.00 9.56
N SER A 155 3.85 -0.27 8.41
CA SER A 155 4.40 -1.58 8.05
C SER A 155 5.53 -2.03 8.97
N GLN A 156 6.32 -1.08 9.48
CA GLN A 156 7.44 -1.34 10.38
C GLN A 156 6.99 -1.99 11.70
N TYR A 157 5.79 -1.65 12.17
CA TYR A 157 5.24 -2.10 13.45
C TYR A 157 4.52 -3.45 13.38
N VAL A 158 4.40 -4.04 12.18
CA VAL A 158 3.80 -5.38 12.02
C VAL A 158 4.61 -6.40 12.81
N ASP A 159 3.95 -7.10 13.74
CA ASP A 159 4.61 -8.07 14.61
C ASP A 159 4.51 -9.49 14.04
N LEU A 160 5.65 -10.17 13.98
CA LEU A 160 5.79 -11.57 13.57
C LEU A 160 6.34 -12.47 14.66
N THR A 161 6.51 -11.96 15.88
CA THR A 161 7.21 -12.66 16.97
C THR A 161 6.51 -13.97 17.32
N GLY A 162 5.18 -13.96 17.40
CA GLY A 162 4.37 -15.15 17.72
C GLY A 162 4.40 -16.27 16.67
N TYR A 163 4.97 -16.01 15.50
CA TYR A 163 5.01 -16.96 14.37
C TYR A 163 6.37 -17.66 14.20
N ARG A 164 7.43 -17.21 14.90
CA ARG A 164 8.81 -17.72 14.71
C ARG A 164 8.94 -19.23 14.91
N ASN A 165 8.23 -19.79 15.87
CA ASN A 165 8.31 -21.21 16.23
C ASN A 165 7.20 -22.06 15.59
N LYS A 166 6.28 -21.46 14.84
CA LYS A 166 5.18 -22.14 14.17
C LYS A 166 5.54 -22.52 12.74
N ASN A 167 6.62 -23.26 12.54
CA ASN A 167 6.95 -23.78 11.23
C ASN A 167 6.90 -25.33 11.25
N PRO A 168 5.70 -25.94 11.07
CA PRO A 168 5.51 -27.39 11.13
C PRO A 168 6.26 -28.13 10.01
N ASN A 169 6.67 -27.41 8.97
CA ASN A 169 7.37 -27.98 7.80
C ASN A 169 8.85 -27.60 7.74
N LYS A 170 9.45 -27.25 8.87
CA LYS A 170 10.90 -27.03 8.93
C LYS A 170 11.59 -28.35 8.64
N ARG A 171 12.07 -28.51 7.41
CA ARG A 171 12.97 -29.62 7.06
C ARG A 171 14.35 -29.29 7.62
N ASP A 172 14.86 -30.14 8.50
CA ASP A 172 16.25 -30.08 8.90
C ASP A 172 17.09 -30.42 7.66
N ARG A 173 17.88 -29.47 7.24
CA ARG A 173 18.83 -29.67 6.14
C ARG A 173 20.08 -30.27 6.77
N ASN A 174 20.24 -31.57 6.66
CA ASN A 174 21.46 -32.23 7.08
C ASN A 174 22.56 -31.94 6.06
N ILE A 175 23.76 -31.72 6.55
CA ILE A 175 24.96 -31.68 5.72
C ILE A 175 25.28 -33.12 5.32
N PHE A 176 25.63 -33.34 4.08
CA PHE A 176 26.08 -34.67 3.63
C PHE A 176 27.24 -35.15 4.49
N SER A 177 27.17 -36.39 4.95
CA SER A 177 28.27 -37.05 5.62
C SER A 177 29.42 -37.26 4.64
N LYS A 178 30.63 -37.50 5.15
CA LYS A 178 31.80 -37.77 4.32
C LYS A 178 31.57 -38.98 3.39
N ASN A 179 30.86 -40.02 3.85
CA ASN A 179 30.54 -41.20 3.06
C ASN A 179 29.54 -40.88 1.94
N GLU A 180 28.51 -40.11 2.21
CA GLU A 180 27.55 -39.68 1.20
C GLU A 180 28.20 -38.77 0.14
N LEU A 181 29.11 -37.88 0.55
CA LEU A 181 29.92 -37.10 -0.39
C LEU A 181 30.83 -37.99 -1.23
N ALA A 182 31.50 -38.97 -0.67
CA ALA A 182 32.32 -39.92 -1.41
C ALA A 182 31.49 -40.70 -2.44
N THR A 183 30.29 -41.14 -2.07
CA THR A 183 29.36 -41.82 -2.98
C THR A 183 28.91 -40.88 -4.09
N LEU A 184 28.56 -39.64 -3.80
CA LEU A 184 28.20 -38.62 -4.80
C LEU A 184 29.35 -38.35 -5.80
N TRP A 185 30.60 -38.27 -5.29
CA TRP A 185 31.78 -38.10 -6.15
C TRP A 185 32.10 -39.33 -7.01
N ALA A 186 31.89 -40.53 -6.49
CA ALA A 186 32.06 -41.77 -7.23
C ALA A 186 31.03 -41.89 -8.38
N HIS A 187 29.79 -41.44 -8.16
CA HIS A 187 28.74 -41.39 -9.20
C HIS A 187 28.89 -40.22 -10.20
N LYS A 188 29.84 -39.31 -10.01
CA LYS A 188 30.14 -38.25 -10.96
C LYS A 188 30.63 -38.78 -12.34
N GLN A 189 31.04 -40.03 -12.40
CA GLN A 189 31.41 -40.69 -13.68
C GLN A 189 30.23 -41.34 -14.40
N ALA A 190 29.08 -41.51 -13.74
CA ALA A 190 27.85 -41.97 -14.37
C ALA A 190 27.03 -40.70 -14.70
N GLU A 191 26.89 -40.40 -15.99
CA GLU A 191 26.17 -39.27 -16.58
C GLU A 191 24.79 -39.03 -15.95
N LEU A 192 24.75 -38.29 -14.83
CA LEU A 192 23.53 -37.70 -14.33
C LEU A 192 23.43 -36.29 -14.91
N PRO A 193 22.40 -35.98 -15.72
CA PRO A 193 22.19 -34.61 -16.18
C PRO A 193 21.91 -33.74 -14.97
N LEU A 194 22.88 -32.91 -14.60
CA LEU A 194 22.67 -31.81 -13.67
C LEU A 194 21.62 -30.87 -14.31
N LYS A 195 20.37 -30.99 -13.92
CA LYS A 195 19.39 -29.92 -14.16
C LYS A 195 19.81 -28.73 -13.31
N VAL A 196 20.44 -27.75 -13.96
CA VAL A 196 20.70 -26.42 -13.45
C VAL A 196 19.37 -25.65 -13.27
#